data_8534b2b26c8e9597bd2de1068315146b
#
_entry.id   8534b2b26c8e9597bd2de1068315146b
#
_cell.length_a   1.000
_cell.length_b   1.000
_cell.length_c   1.000
_cell.angle_alpha   90.00
_cell.angle_beta   90.00
_cell.angle_gamma   90.00
#
_symmetry.space_group_name_H-M   'P 1'
#
loop_
_entity.id
_entity.type
_entity.pdbx_description
1 polymer ?
#
loop_
_entity_poly.entity_id
_entity_poly.type
_entity_poly.pdbx_seq_one_letter_code
_entity_poly.pdbx_strand_id
1 'polypeptide(L)'
;DRPSKVVINRNFKTPYFSVYETENQLEIDTEWLSISYDKQEFSSGGLSVKVRSESRGIYSAWHYSEPVDEGLWGTTRTLDQADGAIPLEPGLQSRIGGFGVLDDSTSLILLENGWIEPRKYGIQDTYFFGYGYEYKECLSDFFHLCGKTPLLPRYALGNWWSRFYAYNEAEYNELMDTFAAEEIPLSVAVVDMDWHLRDVNPKYGKGWTGYTWNNDVFPEGTEGMNGLHKRNLKVTLNLHPAEGVQPHEAMYRE
;
A
#
# COMPACT_ATOMS: atom_id res chain seq x y z
N ASP A 1 3.73 -18.18 14.13
CA ASP A 1 3.88 -16.88 13.50
C ASP A 1 3.37 -16.93 12.06
N ARG A 2 2.19 -16.38 11.85
CA ARG A 2 1.54 -16.33 10.53
C ARG A 2 1.89 -15.02 9.83
N PRO A 3 1.94 -15.01 8.48
CA PRO A 3 2.17 -13.78 7.74
C PRO A 3 1.03 -12.78 8.00
N SER A 4 1.38 -11.49 7.99
CA SER A 4 0.43 -10.38 7.98
C SER A 4 0.31 -9.78 6.58
N LYS A 5 -0.55 -8.78 6.42
CA LYS A 5 -0.59 -7.98 5.18
C LYS A 5 0.69 -7.18 4.92
N VAL A 6 1.51 -6.96 5.95
CA VAL A 6 2.76 -6.18 5.85
C VAL A 6 3.96 -7.12 5.91
N VAL A 7 4.01 -8.03 6.86
CA VAL A 7 5.15 -8.93 7.07
C VAL A 7 4.78 -10.34 6.58
N ILE A 8 5.37 -10.74 5.46
CA ILE A 8 5.07 -12.01 4.80
C ILE A 8 6.15 -13.07 4.96
N ASN A 9 7.39 -12.67 5.20
CA ASN A 9 8.51 -13.60 5.28
C ASN A 9 9.44 -13.24 6.46
N ARG A 10 9.58 -14.17 7.40
CA ARG A 10 10.44 -14.02 8.58
C ARG A 10 11.67 -14.92 8.53
N ASN A 11 11.94 -15.56 7.39
CA ASN A 11 13.04 -16.49 7.25
C ASN A 11 14.34 -15.74 6.89
N PHE A 12 15.08 -15.33 7.90
CA PHE A 12 16.38 -14.70 7.78
C PHE A 12 17.48 -15.64 8.27
N LYS A 13 18.70 -15.46 7.74
CA LYS A 13 19.87 -16.13 8.28
C LYS A 13 20.13 -15.59 9.69
N THR A 14 20.08 -16.47 10.67
CA THR A 14 20.38 -16.12 12.07
C THR A 14 21.86 -15.74 12.17
N PRO A 15 22.21 -14.53 12.66
CA PRO A 15 23.60 -14.16 12.89
C PRO A 15 24.15 -14.93 14.11
N TYR A 16 25.45 -14.86 14.30
CA TYR A 16 26.01 -15.27 15.59
C TYR A 16 25.49 -14.35 16.68
N PHE A 17 25.06 -14.92 17.79
CA PHE A 17 24.57 -14.16 18.94
C PHE A 17 24.94 -14.88 20.25
N SER A 18 25.02 -14.10 21.32
CA SER A 18 25.11 -14.59 22.69
C SER A 18 23.87 -14.16 23.49
N VAL A 19 23.52 -14.98 24.46
CA VAL A 19 22.38 -14.72 25.36
C VAL A 19 22.88 -14.75 26.80
N TYR A 20 22.55 -13.70 27.53
CA TYR A 20 22.64 -13.69 28.98
C TYR A 20 21.24 -13.55 29.56
N GLU A 21 20.84 -14.52 30.39
CA GLU A 21 19.48 -14.59 30.92
C GLU A 21 19.51 -14.83 32.43
N THR A 22 18.73 -14.02 33.11
CA THR A 22 18.44 -14.18 34.53
C THR A 22 16.94 -14.26 34.76
N GLU A 23 16.49 -14.36 35.98
CA GLU A 23 15.07 -14.32 36.35
C GLU A 23 14.38 -13.03 35.84
N ASN A 24 15.06 -11.89 35.93
CA ASN A 24 14.48 -10.56 35.68
C ASN A 24 15.08 -9.83 34.47
N GLN A 25 15.96 -10.46 33.70
CA GLN A 25 16.64 -9.80 32.59
C GLN A 25 17.00 -10.78 31.50
N LEU A 26 16.85 -10.36 30.29
CA LEU A 26 17.33 -11.01 29.07
C LEU A 26 18.19 -10.00 28.29
N GLU A 27 19.42 -10.40 27.99
CA GLU A 27 20.30 -9.67 27.08
C GLU A 27 20.65 -10.55 25.88
N ILE A 28 20.58 -9.99 24.67
CA ILE A 28 20.97 -10.64 23.43
C ILE A 28 21.95 -9.74 22.71
N ASP A 29 23.14 -10.24 22.50
CA ASP A 29 24.20 -9.53 21.79
C ASP A 29 24.52 -10.19 20.46
N THR A 30 24.59 -9.37 19.41
CA THR A 30 25.12 -9.71 18.12
C THR A 30 26.34 -8.82 17.80
N GLU A 31 26.96 -8.99 16.65
CA GLU A 31 28.01 -8.08 16.18
C GLU A 31 27.52 -6.63 16.10
N TRP A 32 26.26 -6.40 15.70
CA TRP A 32 25.71 -5.08 15.40
C TRP A 32 24.70 -4.56 16.41
N LEU A 33 24.03 -5.43 17.14
CA LEU A 33 22.96 -5.09 18.05
C LEU A 33 23.19 -5.64 19.45
N SER A 34 22.71 -4.89 20.46
CA SER A 34 22.61 -5.34 21.83
C SER A 34 21.20 -5.04 22.33
N ILE A 35 20.46 -6.08 22.70
CA ILE A 35 19.08 -5.99 23.18
C ILE A 35 19.08 -6.22 24.67
N SER A 36 18.39 -5.37 25.43
CA SER A 36 18.17 -5.55 26.87
C SER A 36 16.68 -5.51 27.16
N TYR A 37 16.18 -6.50 27.90
CA TYR A 37 14.77 -6.66 28.22
C TYR A 37 14.59 -7.15 29.66
N ASP A 38 13.70 -6.49 30.41
CA ASP A 38 13.41 -6.76 31.84
C ASP A 38 12.38 -7.87 32.08
N LYS A 39 11.93 -8.55 31.02
CA LYS A 39 10.93 -9.63 31.07
C LYS A 39 9.55 -9.22 31.63
N GLN A 40 9.26 -7.93 31.67
CA GLN A 40 7.96 -7.38 32.02
C GLN A 40 7.17 -6.94 30.78
N GLU A 41 6.03 -6.32 30.98
CA GLU A 41 5.31 -5.66 29.88
C GLU A 41 6.23 -4.63 29.21
N PHE A 42 6.21 -4.58 27.88
CA PHE A 42 7.09 -3.70 27.12
C PHE A 42 6.90 -2.24 27.51
N SER A 43 7.99 -1.63 27.90
CA SER A 43 8.05 -0.22 28.30
C SER A 43 9.36 0.41 27.85
N SER A 44 9.42 1.72 27.82
CA SER A 44 10.65 2.45 27.48
C SER A 44 11.82 2.23 28.44
N GLY A 45 11.52 1.87 29.68
CA GLY A 45 12.52 1.49 30.66
C GLY A 45 12.92 0.00 30.64
N GLY A 46 12.03 -0.85 30.11
CA GLY A 46 12.18 -2.30 30.15
C GLY A 46 12.75 -2.95 28.91
N LEU A 47 12.58 -2.32 27.74
CA LEU A 47 13.10 -2.83 26.46
C LEU A 47 13.89 -1.76 25.73
N SER A 48 15.15 -2.06 25.44
CA SER A 48 16.01 -1.20 24.62
C SER A 48 16.85 -2.00 23.63
N VAL A 49 17.18 -1.36 22.51
CA VAL A 49 18.08 -1.89 21.48
C VAL A 49 19.18 -0.88 21.18
N LYS A 50 20.42 -1.31 21.30
CA LYS A 50 21.60 -0.49 20.96
C LYS A 50 22.16 -0.93 19.61
N VAL A 51 22.47 0.03 18.75
CA VAL A 51 23.10 -0.19 17.44
C VAL A 51 24.58 0.13 17.54
N ARG A 52 25.41 -0.80 17.10
CA ARG A 52 26.86 -0.63 17.01
C ARG A 52 27.25 -0.41 15.56
N SER A 53 28.08 0.56 15.26
CA SER A 53 28.62 0.83 13.94
C SER A 53 30.12 1.05 14.03
N GLU A 54 30.89 0.11 13.47
CA GLU A 54 32.34 0.23 13.42
C GLU A 54 32.83 1.28 12.43
N SER A 55 32.14 1.43 11.28
CA SER A 55 32.60 2.32 10.20
C SER A 55 32.62 3.80 10.57
N ARG A 56 31.91 4.23 11.60
CA ARG A 56 31.84 5.64 12.02
C ARG A 56 31.84 5.86 13.53
N GLY A 57 32.04 4.81 14.34
CA GLY A 57 32.00 4.92 15.79
C GLY A 57 30.66 5.40 16.35
N ILE A 58 29.60 5.35 15.55
CA ILE A 58 28.28 5.76 15.99
C ILE A 58 27.70 4.66 16.86
N TYR A 59 27.28 5.07 18.04
CA TYR A 59 26.56 4.26 18.98
C TYR A 59 25.25 4.95 19.28
N SER A 60 24.15 4.26 19.01
CA SER A 60 22.80 4.75 19.28
C SER A 60 22.00 3.74 20.06
N ALA A 61 20.96 4.18 20.74
CA ALA A 61 20.03 3.35 21.46
C ALA A 61 18.61 3.79 21.13
N TRP A 62 17.74 2.82 20.97
CA TRP A 62 16.30 2.99 20.90
C TRP A 62 15.65 2.37 22.15
N HIS A 63 14.67 3.06 22.69
CA HIS A 63 13.83 2.54 23.77
C HIS A 63 12.43 2.27 23.23
N TYR A 64 11.77 1.26 23.74
CA TYR A 64 10.43 0.87 23.30
C TYR A 64 9.47 2.07 23.30
N SER A 65 8.68 2.20 22.23
CA SER A 65 7.78 3.33 21.97
C SER A 65 8.45 4.70 21.72
N GLU A 66 9.78 4.76 21.71
CA GLU A 66 10.47 5.99 21.31
C GLU A 66 10.26 6.24 19.81
N PRO A 67 9.84 7.46 19.42
CA PRO A 67 9.70 7.79 18.01
C PRO A 67 11.07 7.77 17.30
N VAL A 68 11.07 7.38 16.03
CA VAL A 68 12.25 7.45 15.18
C VAL A 68 12.35 8.88 14.66
N ASP A 69 13.13 9.71 15.34
CA ASP A 69 13.35 11.09 14.96
C ASP A 69 14.28 11.22 13.73
N GLU A 70 14.11 12.29 12.96
CA GLU A 70 14.88 12.59 11.75
C GLU A 70 14.95 11.44 10.75
N GLY A 71 13.83 10.73 10.61
CA GLY A 71 13.68 9.72 9.58
C GLY A 71 13.87 10.29 8.17
N LEU A 72 14.33 9.45 7.27
CA LEU A 72 14.24 9.74 5.86
C LEU A 72 12.76 9.68 5.44
N TRP A 73 12.33 10.67 4.69
CA TRP A 73 10.95 10.77 4.28
C TRP A 73 10.62 9.69 3.24
N GLY A 74 9.43 9.14 3.36
CA GLY A 74 8.84 8.23 2.39
C GLY A 74 8.16 8.98 1.26
N THR A 75 6.87 8.73 1.09
CA THR A 75 6.06 9.34 0.03
C THR A 75 4.73 9.85 0.61
N THR A 76 3.90 10.41 -0.23
CA THR A 76 2.51 10.72 0.08
C THR A 76 1.58 9.73 -0.62
N ARG A 77 0.40 9.51 -0.06
CA ARG A 77 -0.62 8.60 -0.65
C ARG A 77 -1.36 9.21 -1.80
N THR A 78 -1.51 10.53 -1.80
CA THR A 78 -2.27 11.26 -2.81
C THR A 78 -1.69 12.63 -3.04
N LEU A 79 -1.87 13.14 -4.25
CA LEU A 79 -1.62 14.53 -4.61
C LEU A 79 -2.92 15.32 -4.76
N ASP A 80 -4.06 14.73 -4.40
CA ASP A 80 -5.34 15.40 -4.45
C ASP A 80 -5.32 16.67 -3.61
N GLN A 81 -5.78 17.76 -4.18
CA GLN A 81 -5.81 19.09 -3.57
C GLN A 81 -4.41 19.61 -3.14
N ALA A 82 -3.33 19.03 -3.69
CA ALA A 82 -1.99 19.54 -3.43
C ALA A 82 -1.80 20.90 -4.12
N ASP A 83 -1.42 21.90 -3.33
CA ASP A 83 -1.06 23.24 -3.81
C ASP A 83 0.28 23.62 -3.18
N GLY A 84 1.35 23.30 -3.89
CA GLY A 84 2.73 23.48 -3.41
C GLY A 84 3.25 22.31 -2.58
N ALA A 85 3.90 22.60 -1.46
CA ALA A 85 4.50 21.58 -0.60
C ALA A 85 3.44 20.77 0.14
N ILE A 86 3.64 19.46 0.17
CA ILE A 86 2.78 18.53 0.91
C ILE A 86 3.58 17.79 1.96
N PRO A 87 2.98 17.38 3.08
CA PRO A 87 3.64 16.53 4.05
C PRO A 87 3.90 15.15 3.46
N LEU A 88 5.09 14.63 3.68
CA LEU A 88 5.48 13.27 3.34
C LEU A 88 5.34 12.38 4.59
N GLU A 89 5.01 11.11 4.37
CA GLU A 89 5.00 10.13 5.45
C GLU A 89 6.43 9.77 5.86
N PRO A 90 6.67 9.43 7.15
CA PRO A 90 7.98 8.96 7.60
C PRO A 90 8.38 7.69 6.84
N GLY A 91 9.64 7.61 6.44
CA GLY A 91 10.24 6.39 5.91
C GLY A 91 10.72 5.47 7.04
N LEU A 92 11.11 4.25 6.68
CA LEU A 92 11.62 3.26 7.63
C LEU A 92 12.96 3.69 8.25
N GLN A 93 13.82 4.32 7.47
CA GLN A 93 15.20 4.61 7.83
C GLN A 93 15.35 5.96 8.49
N SER A 94 16.30 6.05 9.45
CA SER A 94 16.65 7.29 10.13
C SER A 94 18.01 7.80 9.63
N ARG A 95 18.13 9.11 9.58
CA ARG A 95 19.38 9.79 9.31
C ARG A 95 20.27 9.88 10.56
N ILE A 96 19.65 9.85 11.72
CA ILE A 96 20.32 9.87 13.03
C ILE A 96 20.01 8.53 13.72
N GLY A 97 21.01 7.98 14.40
CA GLY A 97 20.86 6.73 15.17
C GLY A 97 21.03 5.45 14.35
N GLY A 98 20.86 5.49 13.04
CA GLY A 98 21.11 4.34 12.16
C GLY A 98 20.17 3.17 12.36
N PHE A 99 18.93 3.42 12.78
CA PHE A 99 17.91 2.40 12.96
C PHE A 99 16.54 2.85 12.40
N GLY A 100 15.67 1.87 12.19
CA GLY A 100 14.26 2.04 11.88
C GLY A 100 13.43 1.05 12.66
N VAL A 101 12.14 1.34 12.82
CA VAL A 101 11.20 0.47 13.54
C VAL A 101 9.94 0.31 12.71
N LEU A 102 9.53 -0.93 12.51
CA LEU A 102 8.26 -1.29 11.89
C LEU A 102 7.38 -1.95 12.95
N ASP A 103 6.26 -1.33 13.27
CA ASP A 103 5.23 -1.92 14.13
C ASP A 103 4.15 -2.59 13.28
N ASP A 104 4.08 -3.89 13.33
CA ASP A 104 3.10 -4.73 12.63
C ASP A 104 1.96 -5.22 13.54
N SER A 105 1.90 -4.73 14.79
CA SER A 105 0.98 -5.23 15.82
C SER A 105 -0.50 -5.12 15.44
N THR A 106 -0.87 -4.13 14.62
CA THR A 106 -2.24 -3.89 14.18
C THR A 106 -2.57 -4.43 12.79
N SER A 107 -1.59 -4.94 12.05
CA SER A 107 -1.81 -5.46 10.70
C SER A 107 -2.65 -6.73 10.71
N LEU A 108 -3.53 -6.86 9.72
CA LEU A 108 -4.34 -8.05 9.55
C LEU A 108 -3.50 -9.27 9.18
N ILE A 109 -3.85 -10.42 9.73
CA ILE A 109 -3.21 -11.70 9.44
C ILE A 109 -3.69 -12.22 8.09
N LEU A 110 -2.76 -12.69 7.27
CA LEU A 110 -3.04 -13.33 5.99
C LEU A 110 -3.26 -14.83 6.19
N LEU A 111 -4.39 -15.33 5.70
CA LEU A 111 -4.74 -16.74 5.74
C LEU A 111 -4.24 -17.48 4.49
N GLU A 112 -4.05 -18.80 4.58
CA GLU A 112 -3.60 -19.63 3.46
C GLU A 112 -4.51 -19.58 2.23
N ASN A 113 -5.81 -19.35 2.45
CA ASN A 113 -6.80 -19.18 1.37
C ASN A 113 -6.81 -17.77 0.75
N GLY A 114 -5.86 -16.90 1.13
CA GLY A 114 -5.78 -15.52 0.67
C GLY A 114 -6.72 -14.55 1.39
N TRP A 115 -7.53 -15.02 2.33
CA TRP A 115 -8.38 -14.15 3.16
C TRP A 115 -7.59 -13.50 4.29
N ILE A 116 -8.22 -12.61 5.06
CA ILE A 116 -7.60 -11.88 6.16
C ILE A 116 -8.44 -12.00 7.43
N GLU A 117 -7.77 -11.95 8.59
CA GLU A 117 -8.41 -11.88 9.89
C GLU A 117 -7.73 -10.85 10.81
N PRO A 118 -8.44 -10.26 11.77
CA PRO A 118 -7.84 -9.39 12.77
C PRO A 118 -6.85 -10.16 13.66
N ARG A 119 -5.80 -9.47 14.12
CA ARG A 119 -4.94 -9.98 15.20
C ARG A 119 -5.70 -10.06 16.52
N LYS A 120 -5.26 -10.96 17.40
CA LYS A 120 -5.73 -10.95 18.78
C LYS A 120 -5.30 -9.67 19.47
N TYR A 121 -6.17 -9.11 20.28
CA TYR A 121 -5.88 -7.92 21.06
C TYR A 121 -4.66 -8.12 21.97
N GLY A 122 -3.81 -7.10 22.10
CA GLY A 122 -2.65 -7.10 22.99
C GLY A 122 -1.39 -7.80 22.46
N ILE A 123 -1.43 -8.33 21.21
CA ILE A 123 -0.21 -8.87 20.59
C ILE A 123 0.68 -7.71 20.12
N GLN A 124 1.96 -7.80 20.49
CA GLN A 124 3.02 -6.92 20.00
C GLN A 124 3.83 -7.65 18.92
N ASP A 125 4.04 -7.00 17.77
CA ASP A 125 4.83 -7.54 16.66
C ASP A 125 5.63 -6.39 16.04
N THR A 126 6.84 -6.19 16.55
CA THR A 126 7.70 -5.05 16.20
C THR A 126 9.01 -5.56 15.61
N TYR A 127 9.43 -4.95 14.53
CA TYR A 127 10.67 -5.26 13.81
C TYR A 127 11.62 -4.07 13.92
N PHE A 128 12.81 -4.34 14.44
CA PHE A 128 13.86 -3.35 14.59
C PHE A 128 14.92 -3.55 13.50
N PHE A 129 15.24 -2.48 12.77
CA PHE A 129 16.21 -2.46 11.69
C PHE A 129 17.43 -1.63 12.11
N GLY A 130 18.48 -2.28 12.58
CA GLY A 130 19.69 -1.63 13.06
C GLY A 130 20.84 -1.74 12.06
N TYR A 131 20.82 -0.97 11.01
CA TYR A 131 21.77 -1.03 9.88
C TYR A 131 22.78 0.13 9.84
N GLY A 132 22.73 1.03 10.81
CA GLY A 132 23.58 2.21 10.74
C GLY A 132 23.28 3.03 9.48
N TYR A 133 24.27 3.21 8.63
CA TYR A 133 24.14 3.92 7.35
C TYR A 133 24.09 3.00 6.12
N GLU A 134 24.00 1.69 6.34
CA GLU A 134 23.87 0.70 5.28
C GLU A 134 22.42 0.64 4.76
N TYR A 135 21.97 1.76 4.20
CA TYR A 135 20.56 1.97 3.79
C TYR A 135 20.07 0.98 2.73
N LYS A 136 20.95 0.53 1.84
CA LYS A 136 20.58 -0.41 0.78
C LYS A 136 20.34 -1.80 1.33
N GLU A 137 21.16 -2.24 2.26
CA GLU A 137 21.02 -3.50 2.98
C GLU A 137 19.73 -3.50 3.80
N CYS A 138 19.46 -2.40 4.52
CA CYS A 138 18.21 -2.23 5.25
C CYS A 138 16.99 -2.35 4.34
N LEU A 139 16.99 -1.69 3.16
CA LEU A 139 15.91 -1.80 2.20
C LEU A 139 15.80 -3.21 1.59
N SER A 140 16.93 -3.86 1.33
CA SER A 140 16.94 -5.24 0.82
C SER A 140 16.25 -6.19 1.80
N ASP A 141 16.57 -6.08 3.08
CA ASP A 141 15.99 -6.92 4.12
C ASP A 141 14.54 -6.54 4.44
N PHE A 142 14.21 -5.25 4.36
CA PHE A 142 12.81 -4.81 4.43
C PHE A 142 11.96 -5.43 3.31
N PHE A 143 12.46 -5.43 2.06
CA PHE A 143 11.74 -6.08 0.96
C PHE A 143 11.74 -7.61 1.04
N HIS A 144 12.73 -8.20 1.71
CA HIS A 144 12.68 -9.63 2.02
C HIS A 144 11.60 -9.93 3.06
N LEU A 145 11.47 -9.10 4.09
CA LEU A 145 10.47 -9.22 5.15
C LEU A 145 9.05 -8.96 4.63
N CYS A 146 8.85 -7.84 3.92
CA CYS A 146 7.54 -7.33 3.52
C CYS A 146 7.10 -7.75 2.12
N GLY A 147 7.99 -8.37 1.35
CA GLY A 147 7.77 -8.67 -0.07
C GLY A 147 8.21 -7.54 -1.00
N LYS A 148 8.48 -7.90 -2.22
CA LYS A 148 8.92 -6.95 -3.25
C LYS A 148 7.75 -6.10 -3.72
N THR A 149 8.00 -4.82 -3.92
CA THR A 149 7.07 -3.95 -4.63
C THR A 149 6.86 -4.47 -6.06
N PRO A 150 5.62 -4.75 -6.48
CA PRO A 150 5.35 -5.19 -7.84
C PRO A 150 5.70 -4.07 -8.83
N LEU A 151 6.27 -4.46 -9.97
CA LEU A 151 6.48 -3.52 -11.06
C LEU A 151 5.13 -3.15 -11.68
N LEU A 152 4.86 -1.87 -11.76
CA LEU A 152 3.68 -1.38 -12.48
C LEU A 152 3.82 -1.66 -13.98
N PRO A 153 2.74 -2.06 -14.66
CA PRO A 153 2.75 -2.16 -16.11
C PRO A 153 3.02 -0.77 -16.72
N ARG A 154 3.78 -0.75 -17.83
CA ARG A 154 4.24 0.50 -18.43
C ARG A 154 3.11 1.48 -18.77
N TYR A 155 1.95 0.98 -19.21
CA TYR A 155 0.80 1.81 -19.52
C TYR A 155 0.27 2.60 -18.30
N ALA A 156 0.42 2.08 -17.10
CA ALA A 156 -0.01 2.76 -15.88
C ALA A 156 0.79 4.04 -15.58
N LEU A 157 1.99 4.14 -16.14
CA LEU A 157 2.87 5.32 -16.05
C LEU A 157 2.67 6.30 -17.21
N GLY A 158 1.78 5.98 -18.15
CA GLY A 158 1.45 6.81 -19.29
C GLY A 158 0.38 7.85 -18.98
N ASN A 159 -0.11 8.48 -20.04
CA ASN A 159 -1.14 9.51 -19.94
C ASN A 159 -2.54 8.87 -19.86
N TRP A 160 -3.33 9.31 -18.91
CA TRP A 160 -4.70 8.85 -18.67
C TRP A 160 -5.67 9.96 -19.00
N TRP A 161 -6.72 9.65 -19.80
CA TRP A 161 -7.84 10.55 -19.95
C TRP A 161 -8.98 10.15 -19.02
N SER A 162 -9.39 11.08 -18.17
CA SER A 162 -10.56 10.95 -17.31
C SER A 162 -11.29 12.28 -17.23
N ARG A 163 -12.60 12.26 -17.40
CA ARG A 163 -13.44 13.45 -17.24
C ARG A 163 -14.83 13.05 -16.74
N PHE A 164 -15.31 13.74 -15.70
CA PHE A 164 -16.69 13.67 -15.29
C PHE A 164 -17.57 14.37 -16.35
N TYR A 165 -18.05 13.60 -17.30
CA TYR A 165 -18.87 14.05 -18.41
C TYR A 165 -19.67 12.86 -18.97
N ALA A 166 -20.97 13.07 -19.27
CA ALA A 166 -21.87 12.03 -19.76
C ALA A 166 -21.63 11.76 -21.26
N TYR A 167 -20.51 11.11 -21.59
CA TYR A 167 -20.26 10.63 -22.95
C TYR A 167 -21.16 9.45 -23.27
N ASN A 168 -21.68 9.42 -24.51
CA ASN A 168 -22.10 8.16 -25.11
C ASN A 168 -20.92 7.46 -25.80
N GLU A 169 -21.11 6.22 -26.19
CA GLU A 169 -20.06 5.39 -26.80
C GLU A 169 -19.47 6.01 -28.06
N ALA A 170 -20.31 6.57 -28.93
CA ALA A 170 -19.86 7.21 -30.18
C ALA A 170 -19.02 8.46 -29.91
N GLU A 171 -19.48 9.35 -29.05
CA GLU A 171 -18.76 10.56 -28.64
C GLU A 171 -17.42 10.24 -27.97
N TYR A 172 -17.39 9.19 -27.16
CA TYR A 172 -16.16 8.78 -26.51
C TYR A 172 -15.13 8.20 -27.48
N ASN A 173 -15.58 7.42 -28.46
CA ASN A 173 -14.71 6.93 -29.52
C ASN A 173 -14.17 8.07 -30.41
N GLU A 174 -15.03 9.05 -30.80
CA GLU A 174 -14.62 10.23 -31.56
C GLU A 174 -13.59 11.07 -30.78
N LEU A 175 -13.77 11.22 -29.48
CA LEU A 175 -12.80 11.89 -28.63
C LEU A 175 -11.42 11.20 -28.66
N MET A 176 -11.39 9.86 -28.59
CA MET A 176 -10.13 9.12 -28.67
C MET A 176 -9.47 9.25 -30.05
N ASP A 177 -10.26 9.29 -31.12
CA ASP A 177 -9.77 9.55 -32.47
C ASP A 177 -9.22 10.98 -32.61
N THR A 178 -9.83 11.94 -31.93
CA THR A 178 -9.33 13.34 -31.88
C THR A 178 -7.97 13.41 -31.20
N PHE A 179 -7.79 12.73 -30.05
CA PHE A 179 -6.48 12.66 -29.38
C PHE A 179 -5.40 12.06 -30.28
N ALA A 180 -5.76 11.02 -31.05
CA ALA A 180 -4.84 10.40 -31.98
C ALA A 180 -4.50 11.34 -33.16
N ALA A 181 -5.48 12.05 -33.72
CA ALA A 181 -5.29 13.00 -34.80
C ALA A 181 -4.42 14.20 -34.41
N GLU A 182 -4.56 14.67 -33.18
CA GLU A 182 -3.75 15.74 -32.60
C GLU A 182 -2.39 15.26 -32.06
N GLU A 183 -2.03 14.00 -32.31
CA GLU A 183 -0.77 13.37 -31.85
C GLU A 183 -0.57 13.44 -30.32
N ILE A 184 -1.65 13.48 -29.54
CA ILE A 184 -1.60 13.45 -28.08
C ILE A 184 -1.57 12.00 -27.61
N PRO A 185 -0.46 11.52 -27.04
CA PRO A 185 -0.36 10.12 -26.65
C PRO A 185 -1.22 9.84 -25.43
N LEU A 186 -2.04 8.80 -25.51
CA LEU A 186 -2.79 8.24 -24.39
C LEU A 186 -2.40 6.79 -24.17
N SER A 187 -2.44 6.37 -22.91
CA SER A 187 -2.24 4.97 -22.49
C SER A 187 -3.52 4.36 -21.95
N VAL A 188 -4.34 5.15 -21.25
CA VAL A 188 -5.53 4.68 -20.57
C VAL A 188 -6.70 5.61 -20.85
N ALA A 189 -7.81 5.02 -21.26
CA ALA A 189 -9.11 5.66 -21.38
C ALA A 189 -9.97 5.29 -20.16
N VAL A 190 -10.38 6.30 -19.38
CA VAL A 190 -11.27 6.12 -18.23
C VAL A 190 -12.68 6.45 -18.67
N VAL A 191 -13.59 5.48 -18.66
CA VAL A 191 -15.02 5.71 -18.89
C VAL A 191 -15.65 6.04 -17.54
N ASP A 192 -16.16 7.28 -17.43
CA ASP A 192 -16.74 7.77 -16.20
C ASP A 192 -18.13 7.16 -15.95
N MET A 193 -18.70 7.44 -14.82
CA MET A 193 -19.81 6.74 -14.18
C MET A 193 -21.08 6.58 -15.01
N ASP A 194 -21.27 7.30 -16.11
CA ASP A 194 -22.46 7.18 -16.96
C ASP A 194 -22.51 5.88 -17.78
N TRP A 195 -21.47 5.05 -17.70
CA TRP A 195 -21.46 3.73 -18.34
C TRP A 195 -22.48 2.76 -17.72
N HIS A 196 -22.89 2.97 -16.47
CA HIS A 196 -23.89 2.15 -15.77
C HIS A 196 -25.23 2.87 -15.61
N LEU A 197 -26.27 2.14 -15.22
CA LEU A 197 -27.60 2.68 -14.96
C LEU A 197 -27.54 3.75 -13.85
N ARG A 198 -28.00 4.97 -14.17
CA ARG A 198 -28.05 6.12 -13.27
C ARG A 198 -29.45 6.54 -12.88
N ASP A 199 -30.41 6.40 -13.78
CA ASP A 199 -31.83 6.66 -13.49
C ASP A 199 -32.44 5.41 -12.84
N VAL A 200 -32.32 5.35 -11.52
CA VAL A 200 -32.74 4.20 -10.71
C VAL A 200 -33.82 4.63 -9.72
N ASN A 201 -34.61 3.67 -9.25
CA ASN A 201 -35.62 3.96 -8.24
C ASN A 201 -34.96 4.50 -6.95
N PRO A 202 -35.33 5.73 -6.50
CA PRO A 202 -34.74 6.37 -5.33
C PRO A 202 -34.83 5.58 -4.03
N LYS A 203 -35.74 4.59 -3.97
CA LYS A 203 -35.86 3.64 -2.85
C LYS A 203 -34.60 2.78 -2.68
N TYR A 204 -33.88 2.53 -3.77
CA TYR A 204 -32.75 1.60 -3.79
C TYR A 204 -31.39 2.28 -3.97
N GLY A 205 -31.37 3.58 -4.15
CA GLY A 205 -30.10 4.31 -4.31
C GLY A 205 -30.30 5.61 -5.10
N LYS A 206 -29.17 6.29 -5.32
CA LYS A 206 -29.13 7.58 -6.05
C LYS A 206 -28.55 7.43 -7.47
N GLY A 207 -28.29 6.19 -7.93
CA GLY A 207 -27.63 5.94 -9.20
C GLY A 207 -26.17 6.38 -9.23
N TRP A 208 -25.54 6.57 -8.07
CA TRP A 208 -24.12 6.86 -7.95
C TRP A 208 -23.29 5.58 -8.01
N THR A 209 -23.73 4.55 -7.31
CA THR A 209 -23.21 3.17 -7.42
C THR A 209 -23.97 2.43 -8.50
N GLY A 210 -23.28 1.68 -9.36
CA GLY A 210 -23.89 0.83 -10.38
C GLY A 210 -22.91 -0.14 -11.00
N TYR A 211 -23.44 -1.30 -11.41
CA TYR A 211 -22.69 -2.42 -11.98
C TYR A 211 -23.27 -2.93 -13.30
N THR A 212 -24.44 -2.43 -13.69
CA THR A 212 -25.15 -2.84 -14.89
C THR A 212 -24.96 -1.81 -15.99
N TRP A 213 -24.54 -2.24 -17.18
CA TRP A 213 -24.38 -1.36 -18.34
C TRP A 213 -25.66 -0.58 -18.66
N ASN A 214 -25.49 0.69 -18.91
CA ASN A 214 -26.53 1.53 -19.50
C ASN A 214 -26.48 1.40 -21.02
N ASN A 215 -27.26 0.48 -21.57
CA ASN A 215 -27.25 0.19 -23.01
C ASN A 215 -27.82 1.34 -23.87
N ASP A 216 -28.47 2.34 -23.27
CA ASP A 216 -28.90 3.55 -23.98
C ASP A 216 -27.71 4.47 -24.29
N VAL A 217 -26.62 4.36 -23.50
CA VAL A 217 -25.42 5.19 -23.62
C VAL A 217 -24.25 4.40 -24.18
N PHE A 218 -24.08 3.16 -23.74
CA PHE A 218 -23.07 2.20 -24.20
C PHE A 218 -23.76 0.91 -24.71
N PRO A 219 -24.32 0.94 -25.92
CA PRO A 219 -25.17 -0.15 -26.43
C PRO A 219 -24.42 -1.47 -26.58
N GLU A 220 -23.13 -1.43 -26.88
CA GLU A 220 -22.31 -2.64 -26.99
C GLU A 220 -21.68 -3.07 -25.64
N GLY A 221 -21.82 -2.24 -24.60
CA GLY A 221 -21.32 -2.56 -23.27
C GLY A 221 -19.84 -2.99 -23.26
N THR A 222 -19.58 -4.19 -22.74
CA THR A 222 -18.22 -4.75 -22.68
C THR A 222 -17.60 -4.91 -24.06
N GLU A 223 -18.36 -5.24 -25.10
CA GLU A 223 -17.87 -5.41 -26.48
C GLU A 223 -17.44 -4.07 -27.08
N GLY A 224 -18.11 -2.98 -26.75
CA GLY A 224 -17.74 -1.62 -27.17
C GLY A 224 -16.35 -1.22 -26.70
N MET A 225 -15.88 -1.77 -25.56
CA MET A 225 -14.52 -1.53 -25.09
C MET A 225 -13.46 -2.09 -26.04
N ASN A 226 -13.80 -3.05 -26.90
CA ASN A 226 -12.88 -3.55 -27.93
C ASN A 226 -12.49 -2.45 -28.95
N GLY A 227 -13.34 -1.46 -29.18
CA GLY A 227 -13.02 -0.30 -29.99
C GLY A 227 -11.85 0.50 -29.42
N LEU A 228 -11.82 0.69 -28.10
CA LEU A 228 -10.75 1.36 -27.37
C LEU A 228 -9.47 0.51 -27.36
N HIS A 229 -9.59 -0.80 -27.13
CA HIS A 229 -8.46 -1.73 -27.18
C HIS A 229 -7.79 -1.76 -28.56
N LYS A 230 -8.56 -1.69 -29.67
CA LYS A 230 -8.03 -1.61 -31.04
C LYS A 230 -7.22 -0.33 -31.27
N ARG A 231 -7.48 0.73 -30.51
CA ARG A 231 -6.69 1.97 -30.48
C ARG A 231 -5.45 1.87 -29.58
N ASN A 232 -5.13 0.67 -29.12
CA ASN A 232 -4.03 0.40 -28.18
C ASN A 232 -4.18 1.08 -26.82
N LEU A 233 -5.40 1.43 -26.41
CA LEU A 233 -5.70 1.98 -25.10
C LEU A 233 -6.05 0.87 -24.12
N LYS A 234 -5.61 1.01 -22.88
CA LYS A 234 -6.18 0.27 -21.74
C LYS A 234 -7.43 1.00 -21.28
N VAL A 235 -8.38 0.25 -20.76
CA VAL A 235 -9.67 0.81 -20.34
C VAL A 235 -9.88 0.53 -18.85
N THR A 236 -10.40 1.52 -18.15
CA THR A 236 -10.93 1.35 -16.80
C THR A 236 -12.27 2.08 -16.71
N LEU A 237 -13.16 1.52 -15.89
CA LEU A 237 -14.47 2.10 -15.61
C LEU A 237 -14.42 2.76 -14.22
N ASN A 238 -14.94 3.97 -14.13
CA ASN A 238 -15.09 4.63 -12.85
C ASN A 238 -16.25 3.97 -12.07
N LEU A 239 -15.99 3.53 -10.85
CA LEU A 239 -16.94 2.80 -10.01
C LEU A 239 -16.96 3.40 -8.61
N HIS A 240 -18.16 3.62 -8.06
CA HIS A 240 -18.39 4.12 -6.73
C HIS A 240 -19.14 3.06 -5.89
N PRO A 241 -18.48 2.11 -5.26
CA PRO A 241 -19.12 0.91 -4.68
C PRO A 241 -19.78 1.16 -3.31
N ALA A 242 -19.98 2.42 -2.89
CA ALA A 242 -20.38 2.79 -1.54
C ALA A 242 -21.76 2.27 -1.11
N GLU A 243 -22.70 2.09 -2.07
CA GLU A 243 -24.07 1.63 -1.79
C GLU A 243 -24.24 0.11 -1.94
N GLY A 244 -23.18 -0.61 -2.33
CA GLY A 244 -23.23 -2.05 -2.58
C GLY A 244 -24.07 -2.42 -3.81
N VAL A 245 -24.35 -3.73 -3.99
CA VAL A 245 -25.16 -4.21 -5.11
C VAL A 245 -26.64 -4.03 -4.78
N GLN A 246 -27.35 -3.30 -5.63
CA GLN A 246 -28.73 -2.90 -5.41
C GLN A 246 -29.72 -3.76 -6.20
N PRO A 247 -31.03 -3.83 -5.79
CA PRO A 247 -32.03 -4.70 -6.42
C PRO A 247 -32.30 -4.46 -7.91
N HIS A 248 -31.91 -3.32 -8.45
CA HIS A 248 -32.05 -3.00 -9.88
C HIS A 248 -30.90 -3.53 -10.74
N GLU A 249 -29.83 -4.01 -10.12
CA GLU A 249 -28.69 -4.58 -10.85
C GLU A 249 -29.05 -5.89 -11.51
N ALA A 250 -28.57 -6.09 -12.75
CA ALA A 250 -28.91 -7.27 -13.53
C ALA A 250 -28.54 -8.59 -12.84
N MET A 251 -27.44 -8.61 -12.10
CA MET A 251 -26.92 -9.80 -11.41
C MET A 251 -27.28 -9.86 -9.91
N TYR A 252 -28.23 -9.06 -9.45
CA TYR A 252 -28.59 -8.99 -8.02
C TYR A 252 -29.08 -10.32 -7.42
N ARG A 253 -29.67 -11.18 -8.25
CA ARG A 253 -30.29 -12.44 -7.82
C ARG A 253 -29.45 -13.70 -8.10
N GLU A 254 -28.27 -13.52 -8.63
CA GLU A 254 -27.29 -14.59 -8.84
C GLU A 254 -26.32 -14.68 -7.64
#